data_a975a71bb3b8385206269cba6050c93d
#
_entry.id   a975a71bb3b8385206269cba6050c93d
#
_cell.length_a   1.000
_cell.length_b   1.000
_cell.length_c   1.000
_cell.angle_alpha   90.00
_cell.angle_beta   90.00
_cell.angle_gamma   90.00
#
_symmetry.space_group_name_H-M   'P 1'
#
loop_
_entity.id
_entity.type
_entity.pdbx_description
1 polymer ?
#
loop_
_entity_poly.entity_id
_entity_poly.type
_entity_poly.pdbx_seq_one_letter_code
_entity_poly.pdbx_strand_id
1 'polypeptide(L)'
;LYRNVAMGPTKDASHNQYLNFAVSYDFGVTKPVFQFTKKFASNEAVQDKFWMAQLGTSTPLWGGKWMVSASYMKNQTKDDANAWSLGTKYAYPLSKRTRLYAGVEAVFNDSNAGYAIEAGPDSSLHFNFDANKLITGYGTDYLGKNVQQIFVGINHQF
;
A
#
# COMPACT_ATOMS: atom_id res chain seq x y z
N LEU A 1 -3.71 -8.26 -13.92
CA LEU A 1 -4.70 -7.30 -14.41
C LEU A 1 -3.98 -6.15 -15.13
N TYR A 2 -4.24 -5.97 -16.42
CA TYR A 2 -3.65 -4.90 -17.23
C TYR A 2 -4.60 -3.70 -17.22
N ARG A 3 -4.16 -2.56 -16.72
CA ARG A 3 -4.98 -1.34 -16.70
C ARG A 3 -4.25 -0.21 -17.43
N ASN A 4 -4.85 0.29 -18.51
CA ASN A 4 -4.44 1.52 -19.16
C ASN A 4 -5.30 2.67 -18.64
N VAL A 5 -4.67 3.71 -18.11
CA VAL A 5 -5.36 4.94 -17.73
C VAL A 5 -4.84 6.08 -18.63
N ALA A 6 -5.71 6.60 -19.48
CA ALA A 6 -5.42 7.81 -20.25
C ALA A 6 -5.88 9.02 -19.45
N MET A 7 -4.98 9.95 -19.19
CA MET A 7 -5.30 11.21 -18.52
C MET A 7 -5.38 12.37 -19.53
N GLY A 8 -6.60 12.86 -19.74
CA GLY A 8 -6.94 14.18 -20.28
C GLY A 8 -6.58 14.49 -21.74
N PRO A 9 -7.20 15.54 -22.32
CA PRO A 9 -7.02 15.93 -23.71
C PRO A 9 -5.88 16.95 -23.89
N THR A 10 -4.71 16.71 -23.29
CA THR A 10 -3.52 17.51 -23.61
C THR A 10 -2.75 16.83 -24.75
N LYS A 11 -2.08 17.64 -25.60
CA LYS A 11 -1.31 17.16 -26.76
C LYS A 11 -0.26 16.08 -26.44
N ASP A 12 0.02 15.83 -25.16
CA ASP A 12 0.88 14.78 -24.65
C ASP A 12 0.06 13.83 -23.76
N ALA A 13 -0.75 12.97 -24.39
CA ALA A 13 -1.45 11.92 -23.69
C ALA A 13 -0.46 10.97 -22.99
N SER A 14 -0.30 11.08 -21.70
CA SER A 14 0.55 10.19 -20.94
C SER A 14 -0.20 8.89 -20.59
N HIS A 15 0.36 7.75 -20.94
CA HIS A 15 -0.22 6.44 -20.68
C HIS A 15 0.53 5.77 -19.53
N ASN A 16 -0.21 5.33 -18.52
CA ASN A 16 0.30 4.49 -17.43
C ASN A 16 -0.07 3.04 -17.65
N GLN A 17 0.91 2.17 -17.58
CA GLN A 17 0.73 0.73 -17.64
C GLN A 17 1.17 0.13 -16.30
N TYR A 18 0.38 -0.84 -15.79
CA TYR A 18 0.69 -1.52 -14.56
C TYR A 18 0.78 -3.03 -14.80
N LEU A 19 1.86 -3.63 -14.32
CA LEU A 19 2.00 -5.06 -14.17
C LEU A 19 1.83 -5.41 -12.69
N ASN A 20 0.84 -6.24 -12.39
CA ASN A 20 0.60 -6.72 -11.03
C ASN A 20 0.70 -8.24 -11.02
N PHE A 21 1.44 -8.76 -10.05
CA PHE A 21 1.56 -10.17 -9.77
C PHE A 21 1.33 -10.40 -8.27
N ALA A 22 0.53 -11.39 -7.93
CA ALA A 22 0.32 -11.77 -6.53
C ALA A 22 0.24 -13.30 -6.42
N VAL A 23 0.85 -13.83 -5.37
CA VAL A 23 0.79 -15.24 -5.03
C VAL A 23 0.60 -15.40 -3.52
N SER A 24 -0.19 -16.38 -3.13
CA SER A 24 -0.35 -16.77 -1.73
C SER A 24 -0.43 -18.28 -1.60
N TYR A 25 0.01 -18.79 -0.47
CA TYR A 25 -0.10 -20.21 -0.14
C TYR A 25 -0.60 -20.37 1.30
N ASP A 26 -1.52 -21.29 1.50
CA ASP A 26 -2.09 -21.58 2.83
C ASP A 26 -1.41 -22.81 3.40
N PHE A 27 -0.59 -22.62 4.45
CA PHE A 27 0.07 -23.70 5.17
C PHE A 27 -0.79 -24.28 6.31
N GLY A 28 -2.04 -23.83 6.48
CA GLY A 28 -2.93 -24.21 7.58
C GLY A 28 -2.67 -23.41 8.86
N VAL A 29 -1.41 -23.17 9.22
CA VAL A 29 -1.02 -22.38 10.40
C VAL A 29 -0.79 -20.91 10.08
N THR A 30 -0.46 -20.60 8.84
CA THR A 30 -0.24 -19.23 8.36
C THR A 30 -0.43 -19.17 6.84
N LYS A 31 -0.79 -18.00 6.35
CA LYS A 31 -0.98 -17.76 4.92
C LYS A 31 -0.11 -16.59 4.46
N PRO A 32 1.13 -16.84 4.01
CA PRO A 32 1.95 -15.82 3.38
C PRO A 32 1.36 -15.37 2.05
N VAL A 33 1.59 -14.11 1.73
CA VAL A 33 1.20 -13.44 0.48
C VAL A 33 2.38 -12.63 -0.01
N PHE A 34 2.75 -12.82 -1.26
CA PHE A 34 3.71 -11.97 -1.96
C PHE A 34 2.99 -11.22 -3.06
N GLN A 35 3.28 -9.93 -3.18
CA GLN A 35 2.76 -9.09 -4.26
C GLN A 35 3.89 -8.28 -4.86
N PHE A 36 3.86 -8.16 -6.18
CA PHE A 36 4.77 -7.31 -6.95
C PHE A 36 3.94 -6.43 -7.89
N THR A 37 4.27 -5.15 -7.92
CA THR A 37 3.66 -4.17 -8.82
C THR A 37 4.75 -3.39 -9.52
N LYS A 38 4.62 -3.21 -10.84
CA LYS A 38 5.48 -2.31 -11.61
C LYS A 38 4.62 -1.35 -12.42
N LYS A 39 4.94 -0.07 -12.32
CA LYS A 39 4.36 1.00 -13.11
C LYS A 39 5.33 1.42 -14.20
N PHE A 40 4.84 1.43 -15.43
CA PHE A 40 5.50 1.98 -16.59
C PHE A 40 4.82 3.31 -16.95
N ALA A 41 5.59 4.36 -17.15
CA ALA A 41 5.09 5.65 -17.59
C ALA A 41 5.63 5.95 -18.98
N SER A 42 4.79 6.46 -19.88
CA SER A 42 5.20 6.85 -21.23
C SER A 42 5.89 8.21 -21.26
N ASN A 43 5.64 9.07 -20.29
CA ASN A 43 6.23 10.39 -20.14
C ASN A 43 6.79 10.56 -18.71
N GLU A 44 8.11 10.39 -18.56
CA GLU A 44 8.79 10.47 -17.26
C GLU A 44 8.87 11.90 -16.70
N ALA A 45 8.73 12.91 -17.55
CA ALA A 45 8.71 14.30 -17.09
C ALA A 45 7.47 14.66 -16.27
N VAL A 46 6.38 13.89 -16.42
CA VAL A 46 5.09 14.14 -15.77
C VAL A 46 4.70 13.03 -14.81
N GLN A 47 5.28 11.83 -14.96
CA GLN A 47 4.85 10.65 -14.22
C GLN A 47 6.04 9.79 -13.78
N ASP A 48 5.98 9.35 -12.53
CA ASP A 48 7.01 8.48 -11.97
C ASP A 48 6.82 7.03 -12.43
N LYS A 49 7.92 6.37 -12.77
CA LYS A 49 8.06 4.91 -12.87
C LYS A 49 8.45 4.37 -11.51
N PHE A 50 7.86 3.28 -11.12
CA PHE A 50 8.27 2.59 -9.89
C PHE A 50 8.02 1.09 -9.98
N TRP A 51 8.67 0.37 -9.09
CA TRP A 51 8.26 -0.98 -8.73
C TRP A 51 8.11 -1.08 -7.21
N MET A 52 7.22 -1.97 -6.79
CA MET A 52 6.95 -2.26 -5.39
C MET A 52 6.90 -3.77 -5.19
N ALA A 53 7.53 -4.25 -4.13
CA ALA A 53 7.40 -5.62 -3.66
C ALA A 53 6.84 -5.60 -2.23
N GLN A 54 5.88 -6.46 -1.97
CA GLN A 54 5.24 -6.60 -0.66
C GLN A 54 5.24 -8.05 -0.24
N LEU A 55 5.57 -8.29 1.01
CA LEU A 55 5.43 -9.57 1.68
C LEU A 55 4.51 -9.39 2.89
N GLY A 56 3.51 -10.24 3.02
CA GLY A 56 2.61 -10.23 4.16
C GLY A 56 2.28 -11.64 4.62
N THR A 57 1.72 -11.74 5.80
CA THR A 57 1.19 -13.00 6.32
C THR A 57 -0.06 -12.78 7.15
N SER A 58 -0.90 -13.82 7.21
CA SER A 58 -2.10 -13.88 8.03
C SER A 58 -2.10 -15.18 8.81
N THR A 59 -2.08 -15.07 10.13
CA THR A 59 -1.92 -16.20 11.07
C THR A 59 -3.10 -16.22 12.04
N PRO A 60 -3.86 -17.32 12.15
CA PRO A 60 -4.81 -17.51 13.25
C PRO A 60 -4.07 -17.49 14.59
N LEU A 61 -4.51 -16.66 15.52
CA LEU A 61 -3.88 -16.50 16.82
C LEU A 61 -4.91 -16.05 17.85
N TRP A 62 -4.95 -16.69 19.02
CA TRP A 62 -5.82 -16.33 20.16
C TRP A 62 -7.29 -16.10 19.80
N GLY A 63 -7.84 -16.94 18.95
CA GLY A 63 -9.24 -16.84 18.51
C GLY A 63 -9.51 -15.75 17.47
N GLY A 64 -8.52 -14.97 17.10
CA GLY A 64 -8.55 -13.97 16.05
C GLY A 64 -7.58 -14.26 14.92
N LYS A 65 -7.24 -13.23 14.18
CA LYS A 65 -6.31 -13.28 13.06
C LYS A 65 -5.29 -12.14 13.16
N TRP A 66 -4.03 -12.52 13.26
CA TRP A 66 -2.92 -11.59 13.21
C TRP A 66 -2.38 -11.48 11.78
N MET A 67 -2.16 -10.27 11.34
CA MET A 67 -1.65 -9.95 10.02
C MET A 67 -0.45 -9.04 10.16
N VAL A 68 0.59 -9.32 9.40
CA VAL A 68 1.82 -8.51 9.32
C VAL A 68 2.17 -8.34 7.86
N SER A 69 2.68 -7.18 7.48
CA SER A 69 3.22 -6.97 6.15
C SER A 69 4.39 -5.99 6.17
N ALA A 70 5.27 -6.16 5.19
CA ALA A 70 6.34 -5.25 4.87
C ALA A 70 6.35 -5.01 3.37
N SER A 71 6.63 -3.79 2.93
CA SER A 71 6.82 -3.50 1.52
C SER A 71 7.99 -2.55 1.29
N TYR A 72 8.53 -2.63 0.09
CA TYR A 72 9.53 -1.71 -0.41
C TYR A 72 9.12 -1.22 -1.79
N MET A 73 9.19 0.10 -1.97
CA MET A 73 8.96 0.73 -3.26
C MET A 73 10.20 1.48 -3.71
N LYS A 74 10.61 1.22 -4.95
CA LYS A 74 11.69 1.94 -5.61
C LYS A 74 11.15 2.82 -6.72
N ASN A 75 11.36 4.12 -6.58
CA ASN A 75 11.17 5.08 -7.66
C ASN A 75 12.30 4.91 -8.68
N GLN A 76 11.97 4.86 -9.96
CA GLN A 76 12.94 4.70 -11.05
C GLN A 76 13.17 5.99 -11.85
N THR A 77 12.45 7.05 -11.49
CA THR A 77 12.50 8.36 -12.18
C THR A 77 13.22 9.40 -11.33
N LYS A 78 13.11 9.31 -10.00
CA LYS A 78 13.69 10.26 -9.06
C LYS A 78 14.65 9.55 -8.13
N ASP A 79 15.80 10.16 -7.89
CA ASP A 79 16.75 9.70 -6.88
C ASP A 79 16.24 10.02 -5.48
N ASP A 80 16.60 9.18 -4.51
CA ASP A 80 16.22 9.32 -3.10
C ASP A 80 14.71 9.47 -2.87
N ALA A 81 13.90 8.82 -3.74
CA ALA A 81 12.45 8.84 -3.68
C ALA A 81 11.84 7.45 -3.44
N ASN A 82 12.56 6.58 -2.73
CA ASN A 82 12.09 5.27 -2.34
C ASN A 82 11.36 5.33 -1.00
N ALA A 83 10.68 4.24 -0.66
CA ALA A 83 10.05 4.12 0.65
C ALA A 83 9.94 2.67 1.10
N TRP A 84 9.92 2.50 2.43
CA TRP A 84 9.57 1.27 3.13
C TRP A 84 8.23 1.43 3.82
N SER A 85 7.47 0.37 3.93
CA SER A 85 6.34 0.34 4.85
C SER A 85 6.32 -0.93 5.67
N LEU A 86 5.84 -0.78 6.89
CA LEU A 86 5.60 -1.87 7.82
C LEU A 86 4.22 -1.72 8.43
N GLY A 87 3.50 -2.83 8.62
CA GLY A 87 2.21 -2.79 9.27
C GLY A 87 1.89 -4.09 9.97
N THR A 88 1.13 -3.96 11.05
CA THR A 88 0.56 -5.10 11.75
C THR A 88 -0.87 -4.78 12.19
N LYS A 89 -1.73 -5.79 12.11
CA LYS A 89 -3.13 -5.70 12.49
C LYS A 89 -3.58 -6.99 13.15
N TYR A 90 -4.34 -6.86 14.23
CA TYR A 90 -5.06 -7.97 14.83
C TYR A 90 -6.56 -7.77 14.66
N ALA A 91 -7.26 -8.80 14.21
CA ALA A 91 -8.71 -8.79 14.02
C ALA A 91 -9.34 -9.91 14.85
N TYR A 92 -10.26 -9.56 15.74
CA TYR A 92 -10.95 -10.48 16.62
C TYR A 92 -12.44 -10.58 16.27
N PRO A 93 -12.98 -11.78 15.95
CA PRO A 93 -14.38 -11.96 15.65
C PRO A 93 -15.20 -11.95 16.94
N LEU A 94 -16.11 -11.00 17.09
CA LEU A 94 -17.13 -10.98 18.16
C LEU A 94 -18.33 -11.87 17.82
N SER A 95 -18.64 -11.98 16.53
CA SER A 95 -19.71 -12.83 16.00
C SER A 95 -19.42 -13.19 14.54
N LYS A 96 -20.30 -13.97 13.90
CA LYS A 96 -20.23 -14.26 12.45
C LYS A 96 -20.28 -13.00 11.58
N ARG A 97 -20.86 -11.90 12.09
CA ARG A 97 -21.07 -10.65 11.35
C ARG A 97 -20.30 -9.47 11.91
N THR A 98 -19.64 -9.61 13.07
CA THR A 98 -18.98 -8.49 13.75
C THR A 98 -17.56 -8.86 14.11
N ARG A 99 -16.62 -7.99 13.78
CA ARG A 99 -15.21 -8.12 14.18
C ARG A 99 -14.66 -6.78 14.68
N LEU A 100 -13.85 -6.83 15.71
CA LEU A 100 -13.01 -5.74 16.15
C LEU A 100 -11.65 -5.85 15.47
N TYR A 101 -11.01 -4.74 15.21
CA TYR A 101 -9.63 -4.74 14.74
C TYR A 101 -8.85 -3.56 15.31
N ALA A 102 -7.56 -3.78 15.50
CA ALA A 102 -6.60 -2.75 15.86
C ALA A 102 -5.27 -3.01 15.15
N GLY A 103 -4.52 -1.97 14.87
CA GLY A 103 -3.23 -2.09 14.21
C GLY A 103 -2.41 -0.83 14.22
N VAL A 104 -1.18 -0.99 13.74
CA VAL A 104 -0.23 0.11 13.53
C VAL A 104 0.41 -0.06 12.17
N GLU A 105 0.67 1.06 11.52
CA GLU A 105 1.32 1.14 10.22
C GLU A 105 2.33 2.27 10.22
N ALA A 106 3.42 2.09 9.49
CA ALA A 106 4.45 3.09 9.30
C ALA A 106 4.96 3.09 7.86
N VAL A 107 5.20 4.27 7.32
CA VAL A 107 5.90 4.51 6.06
C VAL A 107 7.15 5.32 6.35
N PHE A 108 8.27 4.84 5.86
CA PHE A 108 9.59 5.47 5.97
C PHE A 108 9.99 5.95 4.58
N ASN A 109 10.03 7.25 4.41
CA ASN A 109 10.30 7.92 3.16
C ASN A 109 11.77 8.32 3.06
N ASP A 110 12.39 8.10 1.88
CA ASP A 110 13.65 8.73 1.53
C ASP A 110 13.46 10.25 1.38
N SER A 111 14.55 11.01 1.31
CA SER A 111 14.54 12.48 1.36
C SER A 111 13.66 13.16 0.30
N ASN A 112 13.50 12.55 -0.86
CA ASN A 112 12.67 13.04 -1.97
C ASN A 112 11.35 12.26 -2.13
N ALA A 113 11.03 11.38 -1.18
CA ALA A 113 9.78 10.63 -1.13
C ALA A 113 8.75 11.31 -0.23
N GLY A 114 7.48 11.26 -0.61
CA GLY A 114 6.36 11.81 0.18
C GLY A 114 5.15 10.88 0.15
N TYR A 115 5.36 9.58 0.38
CA TYR A 115 4.28 8.59 0.39
C TYR A 115 3.57 8.59 1.73
N ALA A 116 2.27 8.40 1.69
CA ALA A 116 1.41 8.39 2.88
C ALA A 116 0.66 7.06 3.02
N ILE A 117 0.11 6.85 4.19
CA ILE A 117 -0.79 5.73 4.48
C ILE A 117 -2.19 6.15 4.07
N GLU A 118 -2.86 5.35 3.23
CA GLU A 118 -4.28 5.52 2.97
C GLU A 118 -5.06 4.61 3.92
N ALA A 119 -5.72 5.21 4.91
CA ALA A 119 -6.61 4.50 5.80
C ALA A 119 -7.93 4.22 5.11
N GLY A 120 -8.19 2.99 4.71
CA GLY A 120 -9.49 2.53 4.26
C GLY A 120 -10.25 1.82 5.37
N PRO A 121 -11.60 1.92 5.43
CA PRO A 121 -12.41 1.32 6.48
C PRO A 121 -12.42 -0.23 6.47
N ASP A 122 -12.04 -0.84 5.39
CA ASP A 122 -11.97 -2.32 5.25
C ASP A 122 -10.55 -2.75 4.91
N SER A 123 -9.62 -2.32 5.72
CA SER A 123 -8.23 -2.64 5.50
C SER A 123 -7.94 -4.14 5.70
N SER A 124 -8.17 -4.93 4.67
CA SER A 124 -7.15 -5.89 4.32
C SER A 124 -5.88 -5.05 4.22
N LEU A 125 -4.77 -5.47 4.82
CA LEU A 125 -3.49 -4.74 4.76
C LEU A 125 -3.07 -4.57 3.28
N HIS A 126 -3.79 -3.72 2.56
CA HIS A 126 -3.44 -3.23 1.25
C HIS A 126 -2.76 -1.89 1.50
N PHE A 127 -1.45 -1.91 1.53
CA PHE A 127 -0.69 -0.71 1.34
C PHE A 127 -0.95 -0.25 -0.10
N ASN A 128 -1.99 0.54 -0.29
CA ASN A 128 -2.18 1.26 -1.51
C ASN A 128 -1.20 2.42 -1.50
N PHE A 129 0.01 2.14 -1.96
CA PHE A 129 0.86 3.21 -2.44
C PHE A 129 0.21 3.77 -3.71
N ASP A 130 -0.71 4.69 -3.56
CA ASP A 130 -1.07 5.54 -4.67
C ASP A 130 0.06 6.55 -4.85
N ALA A 131 1.04 6.18 -5.65
CA ALA A 131 2.16 7.03 -5.99
C ALA A 131 1.74 8.34 -6.70
N ASN A 132 0.47 8.45 -7.08
CA ASN A 132 -0.10 9.67 -7.66
C ASN A 132 -0.80 10.53 -6.60
N LYS A 133 -1.07 10.00 -5.44
CA LYS A 133 -1.57 10.77 -4.31
C LYS A 133 -0.39 11.21 -3.43
N LEU A 134 0.54 11.95 -4.05
CA LEU A 134 1.20 13.01 -3.30
C LEU A 134 0.05 13.68 -2.54
N ILE A 135 0.14 13.82 -1.23
CA ILE A 135 -0.84 14.58 -0.49
C ILE A 135 -0.82 15.97 -1.11
N THR A 136 -1.63 16.15 -2.17
CA THR A 136 -1.79 17.42 -2.86
C THR A 136 -2.49 18.33 -1.88
N GLY A 137 -1.75 19.16 -1.21
CA GLY A 137 -2.27 20.11 -0.24
C GLY A 137 -1.26 20.57 0.79
N TYR A 138 -0.13 19.89 0.93
CA TYR A 138 0.82 20.22 1.99
C TYR A 138 2.23 20.62 1.48
N GLY A 139 2.42 20.82 0.19
CA GLY A 139 3.68 21.33 -0.36
C GLY A 139 4.86 20.37 -0.24
N THR A 140 6.07 20.88 -0.46
CA THR A 140 7.33 20.14 -0.34
C THR A 140 7.72 19.78 1.11
N ASP A 141 6.99 20.27 2.09
CA ASP A 141 7.29 20.10 3.52
C ASP A 141 7.15 18.66 4.03
N TYR A 142 6.55 17.77 3.22
CA TYR A 142 6.37 16.34 3.56
C TYR A 142 7.41 15.41 2.95
N LEU A 143 8.26 15.93 2.08
CA LEU A 143 9.35 15.12 1.53
C LEU A 143 10.30 14.68 2.65
N GLY A 144 10.68 13.43 2.63
CA GLY A 144 11.54 12.82 3.65
C GLY A 144 10.89 12.63 5.03
N LYS A 145 9.59 12.89 5.18
CA LYS A 145 8.89 12.68 6.45
C LYS A 145 8.32 11.27 6.54
N ASN A 146 8.57 10.63 7.68
CA ASN A 146 7.96 9.35 8.00
C ASN A 146 6.51 9.57 8.46
N VAL A 147 5.64 8.63 8.10
CA VAL A 147 4.23 8.65 8.48
C VAL A 147 3.94 7.43 9.33
N GLN A 148 3.26 7.62 10.45
CA GLN A 148 2.85 6.55 11.34
C GLN A 148 1.37 6.69 11.67
N GLN A 149 0.68 5.57 11.78
CA GLN A 149 -0.74 5.52 12.09
C GLN A 149 -1.02 4.40 13.08
N ILE A 150 -1.84 4.71 14.08
CA ILE A 150 -2.49 3.72 14.95
C ILE A 150 -3.97 3.77 14.61
N PHE A 151 -4.58 2.63 14.44
CA PHE A 151 -6.01 2.54 14.13
C PHE A 151 -6.69 1.45 14.93
N VAL A 152 -7.96 1.69 15.23
CA VAL A 152 -8.88 0.75 15.86
C VAL A 152 -10.25 0.90 15.23
N GLY A 153 -10.97 -0.20 15.07
CA GLY A 153 -12.28 -0.14 14.44
C GLY A 153 -13.12 -1.39 14.66
N ILE A 154 -14.36 -1.27 14.25
CA ILE A 154 -15.35 -2.34 14.23
C ILE A 154 -15.89 -2.48 12.80
N ASN A 155 -15.99 -3.71 12.33
CA ASN A 155 -16.66 -4.04 11.07
C ASN A 155 -17.88 -4.88 11.38
N HIS A 156 -19.06 -4.46 10.90
CA HIS A 156 -20.31 -5.18 11.04
C HIS A 156 -20.97 -5.35 9.67
N GLN A 157 -21.40 -6.58 9.37
CA GLN A 157 -22.11 -6.92 8.13
C GLN A 157 -23.59 -7.10 8.47
N PHE A 158 -24.45 -6.39 7.81
CA PHE A 158 -25.91 -6.46 7.92
C PHE A 158 -26.50 -7.62 7.12
#